data_b6c72b07c35a4314cb71828e83a56e44
#
_entry.id   b6c72b07c35a4314cb71828e83a56e44
#
_cell.length_a   1.000
_cell.length_b   1.000
_cell.length_c   1.000
_cell.angle_alpha   90.00
_cell.angle_beta   90.00
_cell.angle_gamma   90.00
#
_symmetry.space_group_name_H-M   'P 1'
#
loop_
_entity.id
_entity.type
_entity.pdbx_description
1 polymer ?
#
loop_
_entity_poly.entity_id
_entity_poly.type
_entity_poly.pdbx_seq_one_letter_code
_entity_poly.pdbx_strand_id
1 'polypeptide(L)'
;MRRQGPITVRHLIVAVLVMVVVNAQLTWWVIFVLRLTRENLNLERQSLLSTARVEAARVETELETARTALEAALLMGDEPGRDAVPKPFAGWRISDVSVGCPSACLNRSGVIELGVVTGSRCVSGVVSSEWQQRALEVGGSLEVVPTGREGPAGVALAEPCDSLTIRPRTEIWEGLLEQYRRRIVMMVSEGAFFAVLLLVVIGLLWRSVRREVELERQHRNFLSAITHELKSPLAAMRLALETVTGGRATGDIAKRFLVNALEDTERLEDLVQKVLEATRFGDGWSEIDLRDTDLSGLVEESVEVFRRRAVAAGVLFEAQIASDIHADVDHEAMAIVISNLLENASKYGGDPPIVRVDLIFNGNNAVIEVSDNGEGVPEEDLELIFGLFFRSGDEMTRTTGGTGLGLYLVQQIVTAHHGEVEVAATGSSGSIFRVSIPGHEV
;
A
#
# COMPACT_ATOMS: atom_id res chain seq x y z
N MET A 1 -19.06 -6.02 -27.92
CA MET A 1 -17.89 -6.40 -27.10
C MET A 1 -16.65 -5.70 -27.64
N ARG A 2 -16.19 -4.62 -26.98
CA ARG A 2 -14.95 -3.94 -27.33
C ARG A 2 -13.81 -4.76 -26.73
N ARG A 3 -12.95 -5.32 -27.58
CA ARG A 3 -11.67 -5.92 -27.17
C ARG A 3 -10.84 -4.83 -26.45
N GLN A 4 -10.77 -4.89 -25.15
CA GLN A 4 -9.70 -4.21 -24.42
C GLN A 4 -8.41 -4.95 -24.81
N GLY A 5 -7.59 -4.30 -25.62
CA GLY A 5 -6.27 -4.83 -25.96
C GLY A 5 -5.39 -4.94 -24.70
N PRO A 6 -4.44 -5.87 -24.68
CA PRO A 6 -3.56 -6.08 -23.53
C PRO A 6 -2.87 -4.78 -23.15
N ILE A 7 -2.82 -4.48 -21.85
CA ILE A 7 -2.03 -3.37 -21.32
C ILE A 7 -0.59 -3.63 -21.74
N THR A 8 -0.19 -2.99 -22.83
CA THR A 8 1.17 -3.17 -23.35
C THR A 8 2.16 -2.61 -22.33
N VAL A 9 3.38 -3.13 -22.30
CA VAL A 9 4.52 -2.60 -21.50
C VAL A 9 4.64 -1.07 -21.67
N ARG A 10 4.23 -0.52 -22.81
CA ARG A 10 4.13 0.92 -23.08
C ARG A 10 3.19 1.66 -22.13
N HIS A 11 2.00 1.14 -21.83
CA HIS A 11 1.05 1.78 -20.90
C HIS A 11 1.58 1.75 -19.47
N LEU A 12 2.27 0.68 -19.07
CA LEU A 12 2.93 0.60 -17.77
C LEU A 12 4.06 1.63 -17.66
N ILE A 13 4.91 1.74 -18.69
CA ILE A 13 5.98 2.74 -18.75
C ILE A 13 5.41 4.16 -18.66
N VAL A 14 4.34 4.45 -19.41
CA VAL A 14 3.68 5.76 -19.37
C VAL A 14 3.10 6.06 -17.98
N ALA A 15 2.44 5.09 -17.35
CA ALA A 15 1.90 5.24 -15.99
C ALA A 15 3.00 5.52 -14.96
N VAL A 16 4.12 4.80 -15.02
CA VAL A 16 5.30 5.03 -14.16
C VAL A 16 5.91 6.39 -14.42
N LEU A 17 6.03 6.81 -15.68
CA LEU A 17 6.61 8.10 -16.07
C LEU A 17 5.74 9.27 -15.59
N VAL A 18 4.43 9.20 -15.78
CA VAL A 18 3.48 10.19 -15.26
C VAL A 18 3.58 10.27 -13.73
N MET A 19 3.71 9.16 -13.06
CA MET A 19 3.82 9.07 -11.62
C MET A 19 5.11 9.71 -11.09
N VAL A 20 6.25 9.47 -11.76
CA VAL A 20 7.54 10.11 -11.44
C VAL A 20 7.43 11.64 -11.60
N VAL A 21 6.80 12.11 -12.69
CA VAL A 21 6.60 13.54 -12.94
C VAL A 21 5.72 14.18 -11.87
N VAL A 22 4.60 13.54 -11.50
CA VAL A 22 3.70 14.03 -10.43
C VAL A 22 4.41 14.10 -9.08
N ASN A 23 5.20 13.07 -8.71
CA ASN A 23 6.00 13.09 -7.49
C ASN A 23 7.06 14.20 -7.49
N ALA A 24 7.77 14.37 -8.60
CA ALA A 24 8.75 15.43 -8.74
C ALA A 24 8.09 16.81 -8.58
N GLN A 25 6.91 16.99 -9.16
CA GLN A 25 6.15 18.25 -9.09
C GLN A 25 5.63 18.52 -7.66
N LEU A 26 5.11 17.50 -6.95
CA LEU A 26 4.70 17.61 -5.55
C LEU A 26 5.90 17.95 -4.64
N THR A 27 7.03 17.28 -4.83
CA THR A 27 8.25 17.54 -4.07
C THR A 27 8.75 18.96 -4.31
N TRP A 28 8.78 19.40 -5.57
CA TRP A 28 9.15 20.76 -5.95
C TRP A 28 8.19 21.78 -5.31
N TRP A 29 6.89 21.53 -5.36
CA TRP A 29 5.87 22.41 -4.77
C TRP A 29 6.06 22.55 -3.25
N VAL A 30 6.31 21.45 -2.52
CA VAL A 30 6.59 21.47 -1.08
C VAL A 30 7.85 22.30 -0.79
N ILE A 31 8.94 22.07 -1.52
CA ILE A 31 10.19 22.82 -1.38
C ILE A 31 9.95 24.32 -1.65
N PHE A 32 9.22 24.65 -2.72
CA PHE A 32 8.89 26.03 -3.09
C PHE A 32 8.11 26.75 -1.98
N VAL A 33 7.06 26.11 -1.48
CA VAL A 33 6.23 26.70 -0.41
C VAL A 33 7.00 26.85 0.89
N LEU A 34 7.84 25.88 1.28
CA LEU A 34 8.71 25.99 2.45
C LEU A 34 9.68 27.17 2.29
N ARG A 35 10.26 27.35 1.11
CA ARG A 35 11.16 28.46 0.79
C ARG A 35 10.44 29.80 0.90
N LEU A 36 9.27 29.93 0.28
CA LEU A 36 8.44 31.13 0.32
C LEU A 36 8.02 31.49 1.75
N THR A 37 7.63 30.49 2.55
CA THR A 37 7.24 30.70 3.94
C THR A 37 8.43 31.18 4.79
N ARG A 38 9.63 30.66 4.52
CA ARG A 38 10.87 31.08 5.18
C ARG A 38 11.27 32.51 4.79
N GLU A 39 11.12 32.86 3.52
CA GLU A 39 11.37 34.21 3.02
C GLU A 39 10.40 35.20 3.66
N ASN A 40 9.12 34.92 3.76
CA ASN A 40 8.14 35.76 4.44
C ASN A 40 8.46 35.96 5.92
N LEU A 41 8.87 34.90 6.65
CA LEU A 41 9.31 35.03 8.05
C LEU A 41 10.52 35.95 8.17
N ASN A 42 11.48 35.82 7.24
CA ASN A 42 12.65 36.69 7.24
C ASN A 42 12.29 38.18 6.97
N LEU A 43 11.34 38.42 6.07
CA LEU A 43 10.84 39.79 5.78
C LEU A 43 10.12 40.38 7.01
N GLU A 44 9.23 39.63 7.65
CA GLU A 44 8.56 40.08 8.88
C GLU A 44 9.57 40.36 10.02
N ARG A 45 10.58 39.49 10.17
CA ARG A 45 11.66 39.65 11.10
C ARG A 45 12.47 40.93 10.81
N GLN A 46 12.82 41.15 9.55
CA GLN A 46 13.54 42.37 9.14
C GLN A 46 12.71 43.64 9.35
N SER A 47 11.40 43.57 9.10
CA SER A 47 10.47 44.67 9.36
C SER A 47 10.44 45.02 10.86
N LEU A 48 10.33 44.04 11.75
CA LEU A 48 10.37 44.29 13.19
C LEU A 48 11.71 44.89 13.66
N LEU A 49 12.83 44.40 13.13
CA LEU A 49 14.15 44.93 13.43
C LEU A 49 14.36 46.33 12.84
N SER A 50 13.82 46.65 11.66
CA SER A 50 13.88 47.99 11.09
C SER A 50 13.08 49.00 11.92
N THR A 51 11.90 48.60 12.39
CA THR A 51 11.09 49.40 13.30
C THR A 51 11.85 49.63 14.61
N ALA A 52 12.49 48.58 15.17
CA ALA A 52 13.33 48.71 16.38
C ALA A 52 14.50 49.68 16.16
N ARG A 53 15.14 49.72 14.97
CA ARG A 53 16.20 50.67 14.66
C ARG A 53 15.69 52.12 14.60
N VAL A 54 14.54 52.34 13.98
CA VAL A 54 13.95 53.70 13.91
C VAL A 54 13.61 54.20 15.31
N GLU A 55 13.03 53.35 16.14
CA GLU A 55 12.72 53.71 17.53
C GLU A 55 13.96 53.87 18.39
N ALA A 56 15.02 53.06 18.20
CA ALA A 56 16.30 53.23 18.86
C ALA A 56 16.89 54.63 18.56
N ALA A 57 16.94 54.99 17.26
CA ALA A 57 17.46 56.34 16.86
C ALA A 57 16.62 57.48 17.42
N ARG A 58 15.29 57.32 17.54
CA ARG A 58 14.43 58.31 18.18
C ARG A 58 14.72 58.46 19.67
N VAL A 59 14.80 57.35 20.40
CA VAL A 59 15.10 57.31 21.82
C VAL A 59 16.50 57.92 22.09
N GLU A 60 17.49 57.58 21.26
CA GLU A 60 18.83 58.16 21.33
C GLU A 60 18.80 59.67 21.17
N THR A 61 18.05 60.19 20.19
CA THR A 61 17.93 61.64 19.94
C THR A 61 17.27 62.36 21.13
N GLU A 62 16.21 61.77 21.72
CA GLU A 62 15.54 62.34 22.88
C GLU A 62 16.46 62.33 24.12
N LEU A 63 17.24 61.28 24.37
CA LEU A 63 18.18 61.16 25.47
C LEU A 63 19.38 62.11 25.32
N GLU A 64 19.91 62.28 24.11
CA GLU A 64 21.02 63.22 23.83
C GLU A 64 20.55 64.64 23.98
N THR A 65 19.34 64.99 23.56
CA THR A 65 18.74 66.32 23.79
C THR A 65 18.60 66.58 25.27
N ALA A 66 18.14 65.60 26.03
CA ALA A 66 18.03 65.75 27.50
C ALA A 66 19.40 65.86 28.22
N ARG A 67 20.38 65.09 27.72
CA ARG A 67 21.79 65.19 28.23
C ARG A 67 22.36 66.55 27.99
N THR A 68 22.23 67.07 26.79
CA THR A 68 22.75 68.45 26.47
C THR A 68 22.11 69.51 27.33
N ALA A 69 20.80 69.39 27.60
CA ALA A 69 20.12 70.34 28.51
C ALA A 69 20.58 70.21 29.96
N LEU A 70 20.86 69.00 30.45
CA LEU A 70 21.45 68.79 31.78
C LEU A 70 22.88 69.34 31.90
N GLU A 71 23.71 69.14 30.87
CA GLU A 71 25.05 69.74 30.79
C GLU A 71 25.02 71.25 30.83
N ALA A 72 24.13 71.89 30.06
CA ALA A 72 23.96 73.34 30.06
C ALA A 72 23.51 73.89 31.45
N ALA A 73 22.56 73.19 32.07
CA ALA A 73 22.12 73.55 33.44
C ALA A 73 23.23 73.46 34.46
N LEU A 74 24.11 72.47 34.38
CA LEU A 74 25.25 72.26 35.23
C LEU A 74 26.32 73.36 35.09
N LEU A 75 26.52 73.88 33.87
CA LEU A 75 27.46 74.95 33.57
C LEU A 75 26.98 76.33 34.07
N MET A 76 25.67 76.57 34.15
CA MET A 76 25.11 77.84 34.63
C MET A 76 25.18 78.03 36.13
N GLY A 77 25.55 76.98 36.89
CA GLY A 77 25.88 77.08 38.29
C GLY A 77 24.72 77.23 39.29
N ASP A 78 23.50 77.37 38.80
CA ASP A 78 22.25 77.41 39.57
C ASP A 78 21.57 76.05 39.59
N GLU A 79 20.91 75.79 40.76
CA GLU A 79 19.95 74.65 40.74
C GLU A 79 18.83 74.95 39.69
N PRO A 80 18.75 74.22 38.58
CA PRO A 80 17.76 74.54 37.62
C PRO A 80 16.38 74.35 38.24
N GLY A 81 15.55 75.44 38.18
CA GLY A 81 14.18 75.37 38.64
C GLY A 81 13.44 74.18 38.01
N ARG A 82 12.41 73.70 38.66
CA ARG A 82 11.61 72.51 38.16
C ARG A 82 11.20 72.62 36.70
N ASP A 83 11.02 73.81 36.16
CA ASP A 83 10.56 74.06 34.78
C ASP A 83 11.70 74.06 33.75
N ALA A 84 12.98 74.04 34.17
CA ALA A 84 14.14 73.96 33.29
C ALA A 84 14.59 72.49 33.02
N VAL A 85 14.05 71.54 33.72
CA VAL A 85 14.40 70.12 33.57
C VAL A 85 13.70 69.55 32.32
N PRO A 86 14.40 68.93 31.35
CA PRO A 86 13.80 68.32 30.19
C PRO A 86 12.79 67.29 30.60
N LYS A 87 11.65 67.27 29.91
CA LYS A 87 10.51 66.37 30.19
C LYS A 87 10.80 64.86 30.38
N PRO A 88 11.87 64.27 29.82
CA PRO A 88 12.16 62.86 30.10
C PRO A 88 12.55 62.59 31.55
N PHE A 89 12.98 63.59 32.32
CA PHE A 89 13.40 63.37 33.67
C PHE A 89 12.38 63.85 34.73
N ALA A 90 12.10 63.03 35.72
CA ALA A 90 11.16 63.32 36.82
C ALA A 90 11.86 63.72 38.14
N GLY A 91 13.12 63.38 38.30
CA GLY A 91 13.93 63.73 39.48
C GLY A 91 15.40 63.77 39.09
N TRP A 92 16.08 64.79 39.53
CA TRP A 92 17.50 64.95 39.27
C TRP A 92 18.19 65.45 40.57
N ARG A 93 19.46 65.07 40.68
CA ARG A 93 20.28 65.47 41.80
C ARG A 93 21.62 65.97 41.29
N ILE A 94 22.12 67.03 41.85
CA ILE A 94 23.51 67.49 41.67
C ILE A 94 24.31 66.92 42.84
N SER A 95 25.39 66.24 42.57
CA SER A 95 26.27 65.68 43.57
C SER A 95 27.71 65.77 43.12
N ASP A 96 28.67 65.75 44.08
CA ASP A 96 30.10 65.67 43.74
C ASP A 96 30.42 64.29 43.15
N VAL A 97 31.38 64.23 42.21
CA VAL A 97 31.79 62.98 41.50
C VAL A 97 32.17 61.84 42.46
N SER A 98 32.64 62.26 43.71
CA SER A 98 33.02 61.32 44.77
C SER A 98 31.84 60.52 45.37
N VAL A 99 30.59 60.81 45.04
CA VAL A 99 29.40 60.21 45.65
C VAL A 99 28.79 59.10 44.73
N GLY A 100 29.52 58.70 43.68
CA GLY A 100 29.11 57.57 42.86
C GLY A 100 28.07 57.92 41.79
N CYS A 101 28.37 58.93 40.99
CA CYS A 101 27.58 59.31 39.82
C CYS A 101 27.60 58.20 38.74
N PRO A 102 26.49 57.75 38.20
CA PRO A 102 26.52 56.86 37.08
C PRO A 102 27.00 57.60 35.83
N SER A 103 28.07 57.14 35.23
CA SER A 103 28.59 57.67 33.96
C SER A 103 27.88 57.11 32.73
N ALA A 104 26.82 56.37 32.96
CA ALA A 104 26.06 55.62 31.86
C ALA A 104 24.58 55.52 32.23
N CYS A 105 23.75 55.18 31.27
CA CYS A 105 22.35 54.77 31.49
C CYS A 105 22.35 53.47 32.28
N LEU A 106 21.89 53.50 33.51
CA LEU A 106 21.70 52.25 34.29
C LEU A 106 20.25 51.94 34.45
N ASN A 107 19.87 50.69 34.13
CA ASN A 107 18.55 50.14 34.46
C ASN A 107 18.69 49.38 35.79
N ARG A 108 18.32 50.03 36.91
CA ARG A 108 18.21 49.38 38.21
C ARG A 108 16.75 49.19 38.56
N SER A 109 16.32 47.91 38.61
CA SER A 109 14.96 47.56 39.02
C SER A 109 13.86 48.16 38.13
N GLY A 110 14.10 48.29 36.81
CA GLY A 110 13.13 48.86 35.86
C GLY A 110 13.13 50.39 35.75
N VAL A 111 14.05 51.06 36.45
CA VAL A 111 14.22 52.51 36.41
C VAL A 111 15.48 52.86 35.61
N ILE A 112 15.35 53.70 34.59
CA ILE A 112 16.45 54.19 33.77
C ILE A 112 17.01 55.45 34.47
N GLU A 113 18.28 55.46 34.86
CA GLU A 113 18.98 56.56 35.42
C GLU A 113 20.08 57.01 34.45
N LEU A 114 20.11 58.32 34.13
CA LEU A 114 21.15 58.95 33.30
C LEU A 114 22.01 59.86 34.15
N GLY A 115 23.31 59.64 34.05
CA GLY A 115 24.27 60.54 34.75
C GLY A 115 25.13 61.33 33.77
N VAL A 116 25.37 62.59 34.09
CA VAL A 116 26.27 63.52 33.34
C VAL A 116 27.31 64.04 34.27
N VAL A 117 28.58 63.92 33.90
CA VAL A 117 29.73 64.40 34.70
C VAL A 117 30.37 65.57 33.97
N THR A 118 30.54 66.71 34.67
CA THR A 118 31.24 67.86 34.15
C THR A 118 32.18 68.39 35.25
N GLY A 119 33.48 68.25 35.06
CA GLY A 119 34.48 68.58 36.04
C GLY A 119 34.37 67.75 37.32
N SER A 120 34.26 68.46 38.50
CA SER A 120 34.09 67.82 39.82
C SER A 120 32.63 67.60 40.21
N ARG A 121 31.68 67.97 39.37
CA ARG A 121 30.24 67.86 39.62
C ARG A 121 29.57 66.80 38.67
N CYS A 122 28.56 66.24 39.21
CA CYS A 122 27.76 65.25 38.51
C CYS A 122 26.28 65.60 38.70
N VAL A 123 25.51 65.41 37.62
CA VAL A 123 24.04 65.42 37.64
C VAL A 123 23.54 64.05 37.24
N SER A 124 22.76 63.48 38.12
CA SER A 124 22.02 62.24 37.75
C SER A 124 20.54 62.53 37.80
N GLY A 125 19.80 61.96 36.80
CA GLY A 125 18.36 62.09 36.68
C GLY A 125 17.72 60.78 36.41
N VAL A 126 16.60 60.53 37.08
CA VAL A 126 15.76 59.37 36.80
C VAL A 126 14.82 59.70 35.68
N VAL A 127 14.81 58.86 34.66
CA VAL A 127 13.84 58.95 33.51
C VAL A 127 12.43 58.76 34.05
N SER A 128 11.50 59.69 33.72
CA SER A 128 10.16 59.67 34.29
C SER A 128 9.39 58.41 33.88
N SER A 129 8.56 57.91 34.81
CA SER A 129 7.69 56.76 34.54
C SER A 129 6.74 56.98 33.35
N GLU A 130 6.28 58.22 33.16
CA GLU A 130 5.44 58.58 32.00
C GLU A 130 6.21 58.53 30.68
N TRP A 131 7.47 58.91 30.67
CA TRP A 131 8.31 58.78 29.48
C TRP A 131 8.68 57.32 29.23
N GLN A 132 9.02 56.60 30.29
CA GLN A 132 9.27 55.15 30.18
C GLN A 132 8.05 54.43 29.65
N GLN A 133 6.83 54.71 30.12
CA GLN A 133 5.61 54.18 29.58
C GLN A 133 5.41 54.54 28.12
N ARG A 134 5.58 55.82 27.73
CA ARG A 134 5.49 56.24 26.32
C ARG A 134 6.56 55.65 25.44
N ALA A 135 7.81 55.58 25.89
CA ALA A 135 8.88 54.92 25.16
C ALA A 135 8.68 53.42 25.03
N LEU A 136 8.03 52.75 26.01
CA LEU A 136 7.65 51.35 26.01
C LEU A 136 6.35 51.11 25.21
N GLU A 137 5.44 52.10 25.13
CA GLU A 137 4.21 52.04 24.35
C GLU A 137 4.42 52.32 22.86
N VAL A 138 5.60 52.79 22.47
CA VAL A 138 5.92 53.10 21.08
C VAL A 138 5.78 51.87 20.19
N GLY A 139 4.65 51.79 19.50
CA GLY A 139 4.34 50.75 18.54
C GLY A 139 3.79 49.46 19.11
N GLY A 140 3.51 49.31 20.41
CA GLY A 140 2.89 48.09 21.00
C GLY A 140 3.64 46.77 20.80
N SER A 141 4.61 46.74 19.87
CA SER A 141 5.35 45.55 19.43
C SER A 141 6.78 45.46 19.96
N LEU A 142 7.30 46.55 20.57
CA LEU A 142 8.69 46.65 21.02
C LEU A 142 8.76 46.77 22.55
N GLU A 143 9.91 46.41 23.12
CA GLU A 143 10.25 46.58 24.53
C GLU A 143 11.70 47.07 24.70
N VAL A 144 11.98 47.83 25.73
CA VAL A 144 13.35 48.23 26.13
C VAL A 144 13.81 47.30 27.27
N VAL A 145 14.92 46.65 27.06
CA VAL A 145 15.48 45.70 28.04
C VAL A 145 16.96 45.93 28.25
N PRO A 146 17.53 45.51 29.36
CA PRO A 146 18.99 45.49 29.54
C PRO A 146 19.67 44.66 28.47
N THR A 147 20.82 45.14 27.98
CA THR A 147 21.64 44.43 27.00
C THR A 147 22.13 43.11 27.61
N GLY A 148 22.04 42.01 26.81
CA GLY A 148 22.42 40.67 27.26
C GLY A 148 21.30 39.86 27.89
N ARG A 149 20.07 40.40 28.04
CA ARG A 149 18.92 39.61 28.46
C ARG A 149 18.45 38.67 27.35
N GLU A 150 18.25 37.40 27.69
CA GLU A 150 17.75 36.39 26.73
C GLU A 150 16.43 36.83 26.05
N GLY A 151 16.32 36.59 24.75
CA GLY A 151 15.11 36.88 23.96
C GLY A 151 15.39 37.16 22.49
N PRO A 152 14.41 37.74 21.76
CA PRO A 152 14.56 38.11 20.37
C PRO A 152 15.74 39.05 20.13
N ALA A 153 16.35 38.98 18.94
CA ALA A 153 17.37 39.93 18.54
C ALA A 153 16.83 41.37 18.57
N GLY A 154 17.59 42.28 19.13
CA GLY A 154 17.24 43.68 19.25
C GLY A 154 18.36 44.60 18.73
N VAL A 155 18.15 45.88 18.88
CA VAL A 155 19.11 46.94 18.53
C VAL A 155 19.57 47.60 19.83
N ALA A 156 20.86 47.50 20.13
CA ALA A 156 21.46 48.20 21.25
C ALA A 156 21.43 49.70 20.99
N LEU A 157 21.20 50.51 22.03
CA LEU A 157 21.31 51.97 21.96
C LEU A 157 22.80 52.38 21.92
N ALA A 158 23.07 53.56 21.37
CA ALA A 158 24.42 54.14 21.39
C ALA A 158 24.84 54.60 22.80
N GLU A 159 26.14 54.78 23.00
CA GLU A 159 26.67 55.40 24.24
C GLU A 159 25.98 56.75 24.52
N PRO A 160 25.67 57.05 25.76
CA PRO A 160 26.03 56.34 26.99
C PRO A 160 25.00 55.23 27.39
N CYS A 161 24.05 54.94 26.56
CA CYS A 161 22.93 53.99 26.86
C CYS A 161 23.10 52.61 26.23
N ASP A 162 24.30 52.18 25.92
CA ASP A 162 24.67 50.91 25.33
C ASP A 162 24.26 49.67 26.16
N SER A 163 23.98 49.90 27.45
CA SER A 163 23.44 48.89 28.36
C SER A 163 21.96 48.56 28.11
N LEU A 164 21.30 49.27 27.21
CA LEU A 164 19.89 49.08 26.85
C LEU A 164 19.75 48.64 25.42
N THR A 165 18.78 47.75 25.19
CA THR A 165 18.45 47.19 23.88
C THR A 165 16.96 47.35 23.62
N ILE A 166 16.60 47.86 22.46
CA ILE A 166 15.22 47.85 21.94
C ILE A 166 15.01 46.59 21.10
N ARG A 167 14.03 45.81 21.43
CA ARG A 167 13.73 44.54 20.75
C ARG A 167 12.23 44.30 20.60
N PRO A 168 11.81 43.42 19.72
CA PRO A 168 10.41 42.94 19.67
C PRO A 168 10.02 42.30 21.00
N ARG A 169 8.79 42.53 21.46
CA ARG A 169 8.24 41.82 22.63
C ARG A 169 8.28 40.32 22.42
N THR A 170 8.71 39.61 23.45
CA THR A 170 8.84 38.14 23.40
C THR A 170 7.55 37.45 22.94
N GLU A 171 6.39 37.92 23.42
CA GLU A 171 5.08 37.40 23.06
C GLU A 171 4.77 37.48 21.55
N ILE A 172 5.11 38.66 20.95
CA ILE A 172 4.89 38.86 19.49
C ILE A 172 5.83 37.98 18.68
N TRP A 173 7.10 37.89 19.14
CA TRP A 173 8.09 37.05 18.49
C TRP A 173 7.74 35.56 18.55
N GLU A 174 7.33 35.06 19.71
CA GLU A 174 6.89 33.69 19.91
C GLU A 174 5.62 33.37 19.09
N GLY A 175 4.65 34.30 19.06
CA GLY A 175 3.46 34.19 18.24
C GLY A 175 3.78 34.06 16.76
N LEU A 176 4.75 34.84 16.25
CA LEU A 176 5.20 34.72 14.85
C LEU A 176 5.82 33.35 14.55
N LEU A 177 6.72 32.89 15.46
CA LEU A 177 7.37 31.59 15.32
C LEU A 177 6.37 30.43 15.40
N GLU A 178 5.37 30.55 16.27
CA GLU A 178 4.33 29.52 16.38
C GLU A 178 3.43 29.46 15.15
N GLN A 179 3.02 30.60 14.58
CA GLN A 179 2.28 30.63 13.32
C GLN A 179 3.08 30.00 12.18
N TYR A 180 4.38 30.29 12.11
CA TYR A 180 5.28 29.69 11.14
C TYR A 180 5.36 28.18 11.31
N ARG A 181 5.53 27.69 12.54
CA ARG A 181 5.59 26.26 12.86
C ARG A 181 4.28 25.54 12.49
N ARG A 182 3.13 26.13 12.81
CA ARG A 182 1.81 25.57 12.45
C ARG A 182 1.66 25.44 10.92
N ARG A 183 2.05 26.45 10.16
CA ARG A 183 2.02 26.39 8.68
C ARG A 183 2.91 25.29 8.13
N ILE A 184 4.13 25.14 8.64
CA ILE A 184 5.03 24.06 8.23
C ILE A 184 4.43 22.69 8.53
N VAL A 185 3.94 22.47 9.74
CA VAL A 185 3.35 21.19 10.15
C VAL A 185 2.16 20.84 9.25
N MET A 186 1.28 21.80 8.98
CA MET A 186 0.13 21.60 8.09
C MET A 186 0.57 21.18 6.67
N MET A 187 1.54 21.89 6.09
CA MET A 187 2.03 21.57 4.73
C MET A 187 2.75 20.24 4.65
N VAL A 188 3.56 19.92 5.66
CA VAL A 188 4.25 18.61 5.71
C VAL A 188 3.26 17.47 5.88
N SER A 189 2.23 17.64 6.72
CA SER A 189 1.19 16.61 6.90
C SER A 189 0.36 16.41 5.64
N GLU A 190 0.02 17.49 4.93
CA GLU A 190 -0.69 17.41 3.66
C GLU A 190 0.15 16.73 2.56
N GLY A 191 1.41 17.11 2.44
CA GLY A 191 2.35 16.47 1.51
C GLY A 191 2.55 14.97 1.81
N ALA A 192 2.69 14.62 3.09
CA ALA A 192 2.80 13.22 3.52
C ALA A 192 1.53 12.41 3.19
N PHE A 193 0.35 13.00 3.42
CA PHE A 193 -0.92 12.38 3.07
C PHE A 193 -1.02 12.06 1.58
N PHE A 194 -0.70 13.00 0.70
CA PHE A 194 -0.71 12.77 -0.75
C PHE A 194 0.33 11.75 -1.19
N ALA A 195 1.51 11.75 -0.57
CA ALA A 195 2.54 10.75 -0.85
C ALA A 195 2.09 9.32 -0.51
N VAL A 196 1.45 9.14 0.67
CA VAL A 196 0.89 7.84 1.07
C VAL A 196 -0.24 7.41 0.13
N LEU A 197 -1.16 8.33 -0.20
CA LEU A 197 -2.25 8.04 -1.14
C LEU A 197 -1.71 7.56 -2.49
N LEU A 198 -0.68 8.22 -3.00
CA LEU A 198 -0.03 7.87 -4.25
C LEU A 198 0.59 6.46 -4.18
N LEU A 199 1.29 6.13 -3.10
CA LEU A 199 1.87 4.80 -2.90
C LEU A 199 0.79 3.71 -2.87
N VAL A 200 -0.36 3.96 -2.24
CA VAL A 200 -1.50 3.03 -2.23
C VAL A 200 -2.03 2.80 -3.66
N VAL A 201 -2.24 3.87 -4.42
CA VAL A 201 -2.70 3.78 -5.82
C VAL A 201 -1.71 2.98 -6.67
N ILE A 202 -0.40 3.24 -6.50
CA ILE A 202 0.66 2.48 -7.17
C ILE A 202 0.56 0.98 -6.85
N GLY A 203 0.44 0.66 -5.57
CA GLY A 203 0.33 -0.73 -5.11
C GLY A 203 -0.88 -1.46 -5.70
N LEU A 204 -2.02 -0.78 -5.76
CA LEU A 204 -3.24 -1.32 -6.35
C LEU A 204 -3.10 -1.54 -7.87
N LEU A 205 -2.56 -0.57 -8.60
CA LEU A 205 -2.28 -0.70 -10.04
C LEU A 205 -1.30 -1.83 -10.33
N TRP A 206 -0.21 -1.91 -9.55
CA TRP A 206 0.78 -2.98 -9.69
C TRP A 206 0.18 -4.37 -9.48
N ARG A 207 -0.69 -4.49 -8.46
CA ARG A 207 -1.41 -5.73 -8.19
C ARG A 207 -2.36 -6.10 -9.33
N SER A 208 -3.08 -5.12 -9.89
CA SER A 208 -3.97 -5.32 -11.03
C SER A 208 -3.22 -5.80 -12.27
N VAL A 209 -2.12 -5.12 -12.62
CA VAL A 209 -1.29 -5.48 -13.77
C VAL A 209 -0.67 -6.88 -13.62
N ARG A 210 -0.18 -7.20 -12.43
CA ARG A 210 0.37 -8.56 -12.17
C ARG A 210 -0.69 -9.65 -12.38
N ARG A 211 -1.90 -9.44 -11.90
CA ARG A 211 -3.01 -10.39 -12.12
C ARG A 211 -3.31 -10.56 -13.60
N GLU A 212 -3.38 -9.48 -14.36
CA GLU A 212 -3.66 -9.54 -15.79
C GLU A 212 -2.57 -10.27 -16.58
N VAL A 213 -1.30 -10.01 -16.25
CA VAL A 213 -0.16 -10.71 -16.88
C VAL A 213 -0.18 -12.21 -16.58
N GLU A 214 -0.52 -12.57 -15.33
CA GLU A 214 -0.61 -13.97 -14.94
C GLU A 214 -1.76 -14.69 -15.66
N LEU A 215 -2.94 -14.07 -15.74
CA LEU A 215 -4.07 -14.60 -16.49
C LEU A 215 -3.73 -14.77 -18.00
N GLU A 216 -3.07 -13.78 -18.61
CA GLU A 216 -2.64 -13.88 -20.01
C GLU A 216 -1.63 -15.01 -20.21
N ARG A 217 -0.73 -15.21 -19.27
CA ARG A 217 0.25 -16.30 -19.29
C ARG A 217 -0.43 -17.66 -19.18
N GLN A 218 -1.37 -17.81 -18.25
CA GLN A 218 -2.16 -19.02 -18.08
C GLN A 218 -2.97 -19.33 -19.34
N HIS A 219 -3.65 -18.33 -19.92
CA HIS A 219 -4.39 -18.48 -21.16
C HIS A 219 -3.50 -18.90 -22.35
N ARG A 220 -2.30 -18.34 -22.47
CA ARG A 220 -1.33 -18.70 -23.52
C ARG A 220 -0.80 -20.13 -23.36
N ASN A 221 -0.50 -20.52 -22.12
CA ASN A 221 -0.09 -21.88 -21.80
C ASN A 221 -1.24 -22.89 -22.11
N PHE A 222 -2.48 -22.53 -21.78
CA PHE A 222 -3.69 -23.30 -22.11
C PHE A 222 -3.80 -23.57 -23.60
N LEU A 223 -3.75 -22.52 -24.44
CA LEU A 223 -3.84 -22.68 -25.88
C LEU A 223 -2.68 -23.51 -26.46
N SER A 224 -1.47 -23.34 -25.94
CA SER A 224 -0.29 -24.09 -26.37
C SER A 224 -0.44 -25.58 -26.05
N ALA A 225 -0.85 -25.92 -24.81
CA ALA A 225 -1.02 -27.29 -24.38
C ALA A 225 -2.15 -28.02 -25.16
N ILE A 226 -3.31 -27.37 -25.32
CA ILE A 226 -4.40 -27.92 -26.15
C ILE A 226 -3.91 -28.21 -27.58
N THR A 227 -3.21 -27.23 -28.18
CA THR A 227 -2.71 -27.39 -29.55
C THR A 227 -1.80 -28.60 -29.67
N HIS A 228 -0.93 -28.83 -28.67
CA HIS A 228 -0.03 -29.98 -28.65
C HIS A 228 -0.76 -31.28 -28.47
N GLU A 229 -1.71 -31.36 -27.52
CA GLU A 229 -2.50 -32.57 -27.23
C GLU A 229 -3.48 -32.94 -28.38
N LEU A 230 -3.99 -31.95 -29.13
CA LEU A 230 -4.79 -32.19 -30.34
C LEU A 230 -3.94 -32.67 -31.53
N LYS A 231 -2.70 -32.17 -31.68
CA LYS A 231 -1.83 -32.47 -32.82
C LYS A 231 -1.33 -33.91 -32.81
N SER A 232 -1.09 -34.49 -31.64
CA SER A 232 -0.56 -35.85 -31.49
C SER A 232 -1.51 -36.93 -32.04
N PRO A 233 -2.77 -37.08 -31.56
CA PRO A 233 -3.72 -38.07 -32.07
C PRO A 233 -4.06 -37.80 -33.53
N LEU A 234 -4.18 -36.54 -33.95
CA LEU A 234 -4.45 -36.20 -35.35
C LEU A 234 -3.33 -36.67 -36.27
N ALA A 235 -2.05 -36.54 -35.86
CA ALA A 235 -0.92 -37.04 -36.62
C ALA A 235 -0.87 -38.58 -36.68
N ALA A 236 -1.22 -39.24 -35.56
CA ALA A 236 -1.30 -40.72 -35.50
C ALA A 236 -2.41 -41.27 -36.39
N MET A 237 -3.63 -40.70 -36.32
CA MET A 237 -4.74 -41.05 -37.20
C MET A 237 -4.37 -40.87 -38.68
N ARG A 238 -3.78 -39.72 -39.03
CA ARG A 238 -3.33 -39.44 -40.39
C ARG A 238 -2.34 -40.49 -40.90
N LEU A 239 -1.31 -40.81 -40.07
CA LEU A 239 -0.32 -41.83 -40.42
C LEU A 239 -0.94 -43.20 -40.59
N ALA A 240 -1.88 -43.62 -39.76
CA ALA A 240 -2.61 -44.84 -39.84
C ALA A 240 -3.40 -44.91 -41.14
N LEU A 241 -4.17 -43.88 -41.50
CA LEU A 241 -4.93 -43.78 -42.74
C LEU A 241 -4.02 -43.77 -43.98
N GLU A 242 -2.94 -42.99 -43.98
CA GLU A 242 -1.98 -42.98 -45.10
C GLU A 242 -1.27 -44.33 -45.30
N THR A 243 -1.03 -45.08 -44.20
CA THR A 243 -0.41 -46.40 -44.24
C THR A 243 -1.34 -47.43 -44.86
N VAL A 244 -2.61 -47.40 -44.48
CA VAL A 244 -3.64 -48.33 -45.04
C VAL A 244 -3.99 -47.95 -46.48
N THR A 245 -4.26 -46.68 -46.78
CA THR A 245 -4.63 -46.22 -48.14
C THR A 245 -3.47 -46.33 -49.12
N GLY A 246 -2.23 -46.22 -48.67
CA GLY A 246 -1.01 -46.44 -49.48
C GLY A 246 -0.67 -47.89 -49.70
N GLY A 247 -1.50 -48.85 -49.24
CA GLY A 247 -1.27 -50.27 -49.39
C GLY A 247 -0.10 -50.87 -48.64
N ARG A 248 0.49 -50.10 -47.70
CA ARG A 248 1.63 -50.54 -46.87
C ARG A 248 1.21 -51.49 -45.74
N ALA A 249 -0.08 -51.47 -45.33
CA ALA A 249 -0.66 -52.40 -44.41
C ALA A 249 -1.90 -53.05 -45.05
N THR A 250 -2.01 -54.38 -44.93
CA THR A 250 -3.12 -55.18 -45.46
C THR A 250 -3.59 -56.21 -44.45
N GLY A 251 -4.79 -56.77 -44.62
CA GLY A 251 -5.34 -57.80 -43.73
C GLY A 251 -5.44 -57.32 -42.26
N ASP A 252 -5.02 -58.17 -41.33
CA ASP A 252 -5.13 -57.91 -39.89
C ASP A 252 -4.30 -56.72 -39.44
N ILE A 253 -3.19 -56.40 -40.13
CA ILE A 253 -2.36 -55.25 -39.82
C ILE A 253 -3.12 -53.95 -40.15
N ALA A 254 -3.78 -53.87 -41.30
CA ALA A 254 -4.63 -52.74 -41.69
C ALA A 254 -5.76 -52.53 -40.68
N LYS A 255 -6.39 -53.64 -40.24
CA LYS A 255 -7.47 -53.61 -39.25
C LYS A 255 -6.98 -53.01 -37.92
N ARG A 256 -5.77 -53.37 -37.45
CA ARG A 256 -5.18 -52.78 -36.25
C ARG A 256 -4.95 -51.27 -36.37
N PHE A 257 -4.41 -50.81 -37.52
CA PHE A 257 -4.23 -49.36 -37.77
C PHE A 257 -5.57 -48.62 -37.76
N LEU A 258 -6.63 -49.21 -38.28
CA LEU A 258 -7.97 -48.59 -38.28
C LEU A 258 -8.59 -48.57 -36.88
N VAL A 259 -8.40 -49.63 -36.07
CA VAL A 259 -8.84 -49.67 -34.68
C VAL A 259 -8.13 -48.62 -33.87
N ASN A 260 -6.79 -48.51 -33.98
CA ASN A 260 -6.02 -47.46 -33.27
C ASN A 260 -6.45 -46.05 -33.70
N ALA A 261 -6.74 -45.85 -35.01
CA ALA A 261 -7.24 -44.55 -35.48
C ALA A 261 -8.63 -44.21 -34.92
N LEU A 262 -9.48 -45.21 -34.71
CA LEU A 262 -10.78 -45.01 -34.07
C LEU A 262 -10.61 -44.64 -32.60
N GLU A 263 -9.73 -45.34 -31.86
CA GLU A 263 -9.40 -45.03 -30.48
C GLU A 263 -8.82 -43.63 -30.33
N ASP A 264 -7.95 -43.20 -31.27
CA ASP A 264 -7.43 -41.83 -31.29
C ASP A 264 -8.51 -40.77 -31.58
N THR A 265 -9.56 -41.15 -32.36
CA THR A 265 -10.72 -40.27 -32.61
C THR A 265 -11.57 -40.11 -31.34
N GLU A 266 -11.89 -41.21 -30.64
CA GLU A 266 -12.62 -41.17 -29.37
C GLU A 266 -11.85 -40.34 -28.32
N ARG A 267 -10.52 -40.49 -28.26
CA ARG A 267 -9.65 -39.71 -27.37
C ARG A 267 -9.69 -38.22 -27.72
N LEU A 268 -9.78 -37.88 -29.01
CA LEU A 268 -9.86 -36.50 -29.46
C LEU A 268 -11.22 -35.85 -29.12
N GLU A 269 -12.31 -36.61 -29.24
CA GLU A 269 -13.66 -36.20 -28.85
C GLU A 269 -13.69 -35.91 -27.34
N ASP A 270 -13.15 -36.81 -26.51
CA ASP A 270 -13.04 -36.62 -25.04
C ASP A 270 -12.23 -35.37 -24.68
N LEU A 271 -11.09 -35.13 -25.36
CA LEU A 271 -10.31 -33.94 -25.17
C LEU A 271 -11.06 -32.64 -25.51
N VAL A 272 -11.77 -32.64 -26.65
CA VAL A 272 -12.59 -31.46 -27.05
C VAL A 272 -13.68 -31.20 -26.02
N GLN A 273 -14.35 -32.26 -25.55
CA GLN A 273 -15.39 -32.14 -24.53
C GLN A 273 -14.80 -31.54 -23.24
N LYS A 274 -13.66 -32.02 -22.72
CA LYS A 274 -12.98 -31.49 -21.53
C LYS A 274 -12.53 -30.06 -21.72
N VAL A 275 -12.11 -29.66 -22.92
CA VAL A 275 -11.79 -28.25 -23.24
C VAL A 275 -13.03 -27.37 -23.19
N LEU A 276 -14.15 -27.82 -23.73
CA LEU A 276 -15.41 -27.07 -23.66
C LEU A 276 -15.89 -26.91 -22.20
N GLU A 277 -15.81 -27.98 -21.41
CA GLU A 277 -16.11 -27.92 -19.97
C GLU A 277 -15.16 -26.96 -19.23
N ALA A 278 -13.85 -27.02 -19.51
CA ALA A 278 -12.88 -26.11 -18.91
C ALA A 278 -13.11 -24.64 -19.29
N THR A 279 -13.56 -24.36 -20.50
CA THR A 279 -13.94 -23.00 -20.92
C THR A 279 -15.27 -22.55 -20.32
N ARG A 280 -16.20 -23.47 -20.09
CA ARG A 280 -17.48 -23.20 -19.44
C ARG A 280 -17.34 -22.87 -17.97
N PHE A 281 -16.49 -23.57 -17.23
CA PHE A 281 -16.33 -23.44 -15.78
C PHE A 281 -15.08 -22.63 -15.36
N GLY A 282 -14.10 -22.46 -16.25
CA GLY A 282 -12.78 -21.86 -15.92
C GLY A 282 -12.76 -20.35 -15.72
N ASP A 283 -13.67 -19.60 -16.33
CA ASP A 283 -13.73 -18.12 -16.24
C ASP A 283 -14.68 -17.62 -15.14
N GLY A 284 -15.22 -18.50 -14.28
CA GLY A 284 -16.14 -18.14 -13.19
C GLY A 284 -17.48 -17.55 -13.66
N TRP A 285 -17.83 -17.72 -14.96
CA TRP A 285 -18.97 -17.07 -15.60
C TRP A 285 -20.08 -18.02 -16.04
N SER A 286 -19.97 -19.31 -15.74
CA SER A 286 -21.10 -20.21 -15.91
C SER A 286 -22.12 -19.92 -14.81
N GLU A 287 -23.33 -19.58 -15.16
CA GLU A 287 -24.45 -19.64 -14.23
C GLU A 287 -24.60 -21.11 -13.83
N ILE A 288 -24.00 -21.48 -12.70
CA ILE A 288 -24.22 -22.78 -12.07
C ILE A 288 -25.63 -22.77 -11.53
N ASP A 289 -26.41 -23.72 -11.96
CA ASP A 289 -27.81 -23.87 -11.54
C ASP A 289 -27.86 -24.67 -10.22
N LEU A 290 -27.58 -23.98 -9.11
CA LEU A 290 -27.64 -24.58 -7.77
C LEU A 290 -29.08 -24.91 -7.42
N ARG A 291 -29.34 -26.18 -7.21
CA ARG A 291 -30.64 -26.71 -6.76
C ARG A 291 -30.42 -27.70 -5.64
N ASP A 292 -31.36 -27.72 -4.71
CA ASP A 292 -31.40 -28.81 -3.72
C ASP A 292 -31.55 -30.16 -4.45
N THR A 293 -30.48 -30.92 -4.37
CA THR A 293 -30.29 -32.17 -5.16
C THR A 293 -30.00 -33.33 -4.22
N ASP A 294 -30.60 -34.47 -4.45
CA ASP A 294 -30.23 -35.73 -3.82
C ASP A 294 -28.82 -36.13 -4.27
N LEU A 295 -27.83 -35.77 -3.43
CA LEU A 295 -26.43 -36.05 -3.69
C LEU A 295 -26.12 -37.55 -3.58
N SER A 296 -26.83 -38.26 -2.70
CA SER A 296 -26.69 -39.71 -2.57
C SER A 296 -27.04 -40.41 -3.87
N GLY A 297 -28.22 -40.10 -4.48
CA GLY A 297 -28.65 -40.62 -5.75
C GLY A 297 -27.71 -40.24 -6.91
N LEU A 298 -27.19 -39.00 -6.94
CA LEU A 298 -26.26 -38.54 -7.96
C LEU A 298 -24.94 -39.28 -7.92
N VAL A 299 -24.38 -39.50 -6.71
CA VAL A 299 -23.15 -40.31 -6.53
C VAL A 299 -23.38 -41.76 -6.95
N GLU A 300 -24.52 -42.36 -6.54
CA GLU A 300 -24.88 -43.73 -6.95
C GLU A 300 -24.97 -43.88 -8.47
N GLU A 301 -25.62 -42.93 -9.17
CA GLU A 301 -25.73 -42.95 -10.63
C GLU A 301 -24.34 -42.85 -11.29
N SER A 302 -23.50 -41.92 -10.84
CA SER A 302 -22.15 -41.74 -11.38
C SER A 302 -21.27 -42.96 -11.16
N VAL A 303 -21.37 -43.54 -9.99
CA VAL A 303 -20.68 -44.79 -9.61
C VAL A 303 -21.12 -45.97 -10.48
N GLU A 304 -22.41 -46.11 -10.75
CA GLU A 304 -22.92 -47.21 -11.57
C GLU A 304 -22.49 -47.09 -13.05
N VAL A 305 -22.44 -45.87 -13.58
CA VAL A 305 -21.88 -45.59 -14.91
C VAL A 305 -20.39 -45.98 -14.97
N PHE A 306 -19.61 -45.60 -13.94
CA PHE A 306 -18.19 -45.97 -13.86
C PHE A 306 -17.98 -47.47 -13.67
N ARG A 307 -18.73 -48.12 -12.78
CA ARG A 307 -18.63 -49.57 -12.47
C ARG A 307 -18.69 -50.44 -13.74
N ARG A 308 -19.58 -50.13 -14.66
CA ARG A 308 -19.71 -50.88 -15.92
C ARG A 308 -18.43 -50.82 -16.76
N ARG A 309 -17.71 -49.69 -16.77
CA ARG A 309 -16.44 -49.53 -17.47
C ARG A 309 -15.29 -50.17 -16.69
N ALA A 310 -15.28 -50.01 -15.38
CA ALA A 310 -14.25 -50.49 -14.48
C ALA A 310 -14.11 -52.03 -14.51
N VAL A 311 -15.23 -52.76 -14.53
CA VAL A 311 -15.24 -54.22 -14.65
C VAL A 311 -14.59 -54.70 -15.96
N ALA A 312 -14.88 -54.04 -17.06
CA ALA A 312 -14.26 -54.36 -18.36
C ALA A 312 -12.76 -54.06 -18.40
N ALA A 313 -12.30 -53.08 -17.63
CA ALA A 313 -10.90 -52.67 -17.50
C ALA A 313 -10.11 -53.42 -16.39
N GLY A 314 -10.75 -54.34 -15.65
CA GLY A 314 -10.12 -55.10 -14.57
C GLY A 314 -9.88 -54.30 -13.30
N VAL A 315 -10.56 -53.17 -13.09
CA VAL A 315 -10.49 -52.33 -11.90
C VAL A 315 -11.33 -52.97 -10.80
N LEU A 316 -10.74 -53.11 -9.59
CA LEU A 316 -11.47 -53.50 -8.38
C LEU A 316 -12.15 -52.26 -7.82
N PHE A 317 -13.47 -52.34 -7.59
CA PHE A 317 -14.27 -51.17 -7.25
C PHE A 317 -15.15 -51.43 -6.02
N GLU A 318 -15.07 -50.50 -5.02
CA GLU A 318 -15.87 -50.50 -3.80
C GLU A 318 -16.59 -49.14 -3.68
N ALA A 319 -17.81 -49.13 -3.15
CA ALA A 319 -18.53 -47.90 -2.87
C ALA A 319 -19.31 -48.03 -1.54
N GLN A 320 -19.24 -47.00 -0.71
CA GLN A 320 -20.04 -46.83 0.52
C GLN A 320 -20.71 -45.46 0.47
N ILE A 321 -21.99 -45.41 0.16
CA ILE A 321 -22.75 -44.19 -0.04
C ILE A 321 -23.80 -44.11 1.06
N ALA A 322 -23.69 -43.09 1.92
CA ALA A 322 -24.71 -42.80 2.91
C ALA A 322 -25.96 -42.26 2.19
N SER A 323 -27.15 -42.69 2.65
CA SER A 323 -28.43 -42.27 2.10
C SER A 323 -28.85 -40.89 2.60
N ASP A 324 -29.81 -40.27 1.93
CA ASP A 324 -30.56 -39.12 2.36
C ASP A 324 -29.67 -37.85 2.55
N ILE A 325 -28.55 -37.75 1.82
CA ILE A 325 -27.69 -36.55 1.80
C ILE A 325 -28.07 -35.66 0.64
N HIS A 326 -28.43 -34.42 0.95
CA HIS A 326 -28.79 -33.38 0.00
C HIS A 326 -27.80 -32.22 0.02
N ALA A 327 -27.63 -31.54 -1.13
CA ALA A 327 -26.83 -30.35 -1.24
C ALA A 327 -27.34 -29.43 -2.37
N ASP A 328 -27.10 -28.12 -2.22
CA ASP A 328 -27.37 -27.16 -3.29
C ASP A 328 -26.30 -27.27 -4.37
N VAL A 329 -26.55 -28.12 -5.38
CA VAL A 329 -25.57 -28.39 -6.45
C VAL A 329 -26.21 -28.37 -7.85
N ASP A 330 -25.38 -28.06 -8.84
CA ASP A 330 -25.66 -28.33 -10.24
C ASP A 330 -25.35 -29.80 -10.52
N HIS A 331 -26.41 -30.55 -10.85
CA HIS A 331 -26.35 -32.00 -11.08
C HIS A 331 -25.33 -32.42 -12.18
N GLU A 332 -25.32 -31.71 -13.33
CA GLU A 332 -24.41 -32.01 -14.44
C GLU A 332 -22.95 -31.70 -14.04
N ALA A 333 -22.71 -30.53 -13.42
CA ALA A 333 -21.39 -30.14 -13.02
C ALA A 333 -20.81 -31.07 -11.93
N MET A 334 -21.63 -31.52 -10.98
CA MET A 334 -21.20 -32.45 -9.94
C MET A 334 -20.92 -33.85 -10.48
N ALA A 335 -21.69 -34.32 -11.46
CA ALA A 335 -21.40 -35.57 -12.16
C ALA A 335 -20.03 -35.52 -12.87
N ILE A 336 -19.63 -34.37 -13.43
CA ILE A 336 -18.29 -34.15 -13.98
C ILE A 336 -17.21 -34.27 -12.90
N VAL A 337 -17.43 -33.70 -11.70
CA VAL A 337 -16.50 -33.84 -10.59
C VAL A 337 -16.26 -35.29 -10.23
N ILE A 338 -17.32 -36.02 -9.99
CA ILE A 338 -17.27 -37.46 -9.61
C ILE A 338 -16.58 -38.29 -10.70
N SER A 339 -16.96 -38.11 -11.96
CA SER A 339 -16.35 -38.86 -13.08
C SER A 339 -14.85 -38.58 -13.21
N ASN A 340 -14.41 -37.32 -13.09
CA ASN A 340 -12.99 -36.98 -13.15
C ASN A 340 -12.17 -37.60 -12.01
N LEU A 341 -12.70 -37.62 -10.77
CA LEU A 341 -12.04 -38.26 -9.65
C LEU A 341 -11.93 -39.77 -9.83
N LEU A 342 -13.01 -40.43 -10.28
CA LEU A 342 -13.04 -41.88 -10.55
C LEU A 342 -12.09 -42.27 -11.69
N GLU A 343 -12.07 -41.51 -12.79
CA GLU A 343 -11.13 -41.71 -13.88
C GLU A 343 -9.67 -41.55 -13.42
N ASN A 344 -9.37 -40.56 -12.60
CA ASN A 344 -8.06 -40.39 -12.06
C ASN A 344 -7.63 -41.55 -11.16
N ALA A 345 -8.49 -42.00 -10.25
CA ALA A 345 -8.23 -43.13 -9.37
C ALA A 345 -7.98 -44.41 -10.13
N SER A 346 -8.78 -44.69 -11.19
CA SER A 346 -8.59 -45.85 -12.07
C SER A 346 -7.29 -45.82 -12.87
N LYS A 347 -6.89 -44.60 -13.29
CA LYS A 347 -5.75 -44.40 -14.20
C LYS A 347 -4.41 -44.41 -13.46
N TYR A 348 -4.37 -43.86 -12.24
CA TYR A 348 -3.17 -43.73 -11.40
C TYR A 348 -3.11 -44.78 -10.30
N GLY A 349 -4.14 -45.66 -10.19
CA GLY A 349 -4.15 -46.80 -9.31
C GLY A 349 -3.04 -47.81 -9.60
N GLY A 350 -2.79 -48.70 -8.66
CA GLY A 350 -1.82 -49.78 -8.78
C GLY A 350 -2.20 -50.88 -9.79
N ASP A 351 -1.53 -52.02 -9.75
CA ASP A 351 -1.80 -53.15 -10.60
C ASP A 351 -2.15 -54.38 -9.72
N PRO A 352 -3.45 -54.82 -9.63
CA PRO A 352 -4.62 -54.20 -10.27
C PRO A 352 -5.04 -52.88 -9.59
N PRO A 353 -5.67 -51.94 -10.36
CA PRO A 353 -6.19 -50.71 -9.76
C PRO A 353 -7.36 -51.04 -8.80
N ILE A 354 -7.30 -50.41 -7.62
CA ILE A 354 -8.38 -50.48 -6.61
C ILE A 354 -8.91 -49.07 -6.40
N VAL A 355 -10.19 -48.87 -6.66
CA VAL A 355 -10.86 -47.56 -6.49
C VAL A 355 -11.99 -47.72 -5.49
N ARG A 356 -12.00 -46.86 -4.48
CA ARG A 356 -13.04 -46.78 -3.48
C ARG A 356 -13.67 -45.42 -3.42
N VAL A 357 -14.99 -45.37 -3.28
CA VAL A 357 -15.77 -44.13 -3.12
C VAL A 357 -16.57 -44.20 -1.83
N ASP A 358 -16.42 -43.16 -1.01
CA ASP A 358 -17.21 -42.99 0.20
C ASP A 358 -17.96 -41.66 0.14
N LEU A 359 -19.27 -41.65 0.42
CA LEU A 359 -20.06 -40.43 0.66
C LEU A 359 -20.51 -40.47 2.11
N ILE A 360 -20.17 -39.43 2.84
CA ILE A 360 -20.51 -39.28 4.26
C ILE A 360 -21.03 -37.87 4.53
N PHE A 361 -21.81 -37.70 5.59
CA PHE A 361 -22.21 -36.39 6.12
C PHE A 361 -21.53 -36.14 7.45
N ASN A 362 -20.88 -35.00 7.61
CA ASN A 362 -20.15 -34.64 8.83
C ASN A 362 -20.87 -33.61 9.71
N GLY A 363 -22.17 -33.40 9.48
CA GLY A 363 -23.02 -32.47 10.23
C GLY A 363 -23.15 -31.08 9.61
N ASN A 364 -22.24 -30.67 8.73
CA ASN A 364 -22.31 -29.39 7.99
C ASN A 364 -22.09 -29.56 6.48
N ASN A 365 -21.30 -30.56 6.10
CA ASN A 365 -20.88 -30.78 4.73
C ASN A 365 -21.17 -32.23 4.31
N ALA A 366 -21.60 -32.39 3.08
CA ALA A 366 -21.50 -33.65 2.36
C ALA A 366 -20.04 -33.82 1.92
N VAL A 367 -19.45 -34.95 2.20
CA VAL A 367 -18.06 -35.26 1.90
C VAL A 367 -17.98 -36.46 0.98
N ILE A 368 -17.42 -36.27 -0.20
CA ILE A 368 -17.15 -37.33 -1.19
C ILE A 368 -15.65 -37.62 -1.12
N GLU A 369 -15.27 -38.87 -0.79
CA GLU A 369 -13.89 -39.33 -0.83
C GLU A 369 -13.72 -40.36 -1.94
N VAL A 370 -12.71 -40.16 -2.77
CA VAL A 370 -12.29 -41.11 -3.80
C VAL A 370 -10.86 -41.52 -3.52
N SER A 371 -10.63 -42.81 -3.28
CA SER A 371 -9.31 -43.33 -2.96
C SER A 371 -8.84 -44.34 -4.06
N ASP A 372 -7.54 -44.35 -4.28
CA ASP A 372 -6.80 -45.26 -5.13
C ASP A 372 -5.69 -46.00 -4.37
N ASN A 373 -5.11 -47.03 -4.97
CA ASN A 373 -3.97 -47.78 -4.48
C ASN A 373 -2.69 -47.53 -5.28
N GLY A 374 -2.56 -46.34 -5.89
CA GLY A 374 -1.42 -45.98 -6.71
C GLY A 374 -0.17 -45.58 -5.95
N GLU A 375 0.77 -44.95 -6.64
CA GLU A 375 2.03 -44.47 -6.07
C GLU A 375 1.87 -43.21 -5.18
N GLY A 376 0.67 -42.63 -5.20
CA GLY A 376 0.39 -41.36 -4.52
C GLY A 376 0.84 -40.11 -5.27
N VAL A 377 0.61 -38.96 -4.68
CA VAL A 377 1.02 -37.65 -5.18
C VAL A 377 2.25 -37.17 -4.40
N PRO A 378 3.35 -36.77 -5.04
CA PRO A 378 4.49 -36.17 -4.37
C PRO A 378 4.09 -34.93 -3.57
N GLU A 379 4.71 -34.72 -2.40
CA GLU A 379 4.37 -33.61 -1.50
C GLU A 379 4.57 -32.24 -2.17
N GLU A 380 5.59 -32.11 -3.04
CA GLU A 380 5.88 -30.92 -3.82
C GLU A 380 4.82 -30.58 -4.87
N ASP A 381 4.01 -31.56 -5.28
CA ASP A 381 2.99 -31.43 -6.32
C ASP A 381 1.58 -31.19 -5.77
N LEU A 382 1.35 -31.36 -4.45
CA LEU A 382 0.01 -31.33 -3.83
C LEU A 382 -0.78 -30.05 -4.13
N GLU A 383 -0.12 -28.89 -4.14
CA GLU A 383 -0.75 -27.63 -4.48
C GLU A 383 -0.87 -27.41 -6.00
N LEU A 384 -0.05 -28.10 -6.78
CA LEU A 384 0.07 -27.89 -8.23
C LEU A 384 -0.86 -28.78 -9.05
N ILE A 385 -1.26 -29.96 -8.53
CA ILE A 385 -2.08 -30.94 -9.27
C ILE A 385 -3.44 -30.42 -9.70
N PHE A 386 -3.97 -29.42 -9.02
CA PHE A 386 -5.21 -28.73 -9.40
C PHE A 386 -4.97 -27.60 -10.43
N GLY A 387 -3.71 -27.34 -10.76
CA GLY A 387 -3.35 -26.36 -11.78
C GLY A 387 -3.73 -26.81 -13.19
N LEU A 388 -4.03 -25.85 -14.04
CA LEU A 388 -4.41 -26.08 -15.43
C LEU A 388 -3.27 -26.77 -16.20
N PHE A 389 -3.50 -27.94 -16.78
CA PHE A 389 -2.52 -28.81 -17.50
C PHE A 389 -1.36 -29.32 -16.64
N PHE A 390 -1.45 -29.20 -15.35
CA PHE A 390 -0.42 -29.75 -14.50
C PHE A 390 -0.45 -31.28 -14.53
N ARG A 391 0.72 -31.86 -14.59
CA ARG A 391 0.94 -33.33 -14.57
C ARG A 391 2.21 -33.61 -13.81
N SER A 392 2.15 -34.45 -12.80
CA SER A 392 3.30 -34.91 -12.02
C SER A 392 4.28 -35.75 -12.87
N GLY A 393 5.58 -35.64 -12.58
CA GLY A 393 6.64 -36.41 -13.23
C GLY A 393 7.16 -35.84 -14.56
N ASP A 394 8.26 -36.42 -15.06
CA ASP A 394 8.97 -35.95 -16.27
C ASP A 394 8.25 -36.39 -17.55
N GLU A 395 8.07 -35.48 -18.51
CA GLU A 395 7.36 -35.68 -19.78
C GLU A 395 7.94 -36.83 -20.62
N MET A 396 9.24 -37.13 -20.48
CA MET A 396 9.95 -38.17 -21.23
C MET A 396 9.75 -39.59 -20.69
N THR A 397 9.34 -39.74 -19.43
CA THR A 397 9.21 -41.04 -18.72
C THR A 397 7.76 -41.46 -18.49
N ARG A 398 6.81 -40.63 -18.83
CA ARG A 398 5.36 -40.85 -18.58
C ARG A 398 4.78 -41.96 -19.42
N THR A 399 4.22 -42.98 -18.77
CA THR A 399 3.51 -44.12 -19.39
C THR A 399 2.00 -43.87 -19.48
N THR A 400 1.44 -42.96 -18.66
CA THR A 400 -0.01 -42.72 -18.59
C THR A 400 -0.39 -41.43 -19.34
N GLY A 401 -1.28 -41.56 -20.34
CA GLY A 401 -1.85 -40.43 -21.10
C GLY A 401 -2.81 -39.61 -20.24
N GLY A 402 -2.96 -38.31 -20.52
CA GLY A 402 -3.96 -37.45 -19.85
C GLY A 402 -3.70 -35.96 -20.11
N THR A 403 -4.79 -35.18 -20.10
CA THR A 403 -4.77 -33.76 -20.48
C THR A 403 -4.37 -32.81 -19.37
N GLY A 404 -4.35 -33.24 -18.09
CA GLY A 404 -4.17 -32.36 -16.94
C GLY A 404 -5.34 -31.38 -16.71
N LEU A 405 -6.50 -31.65 -17.31
CA LEU A 405 -7.69 -30.80 -17.15
C LEU A 405 -8.65 -31.31 -16.06
N GLY A 406 -8.64 -32.60 -15.74
CA GLY A 406 -9.64 -33.21 -14.87
C GLY A 406 -9.65 -32.63 -13.45
N LEU A 407 -8.51 -32.58 -12.77
CA LEU A 407 -8.43 -32.02 -11.40
C LEU A 407 -8.63 -30.49 -11.38
N TYR A 408 -8.22 -29.78 -12.41
CA TYR A 408 -8.53 -28.37 -12.58
C TYR A 408 -10.05 -28.14 -12.63
N LEU A 409 -10.77 -28.92 -13.45
CA LEU A 409 -12.24 -28.89 -13.53
C LEU A 409 -12.88 -29.17 -12.18
N VAL A 410 -12.40 -30.21 -11.48
CA VAL A 410 -12.87 -30.55 -10.13
C VAL A 410 -12.75 -29.34 -9.21
N GLN A 411 -11.60 -28.67 -9.17
CA GLN A 411 -11.39 -27.51 -8.33
C GLN A 411 -12.29 -26.32 -8.70
N GLN A 412 -12.44 -26.03 -10.00
CA GLN A 412 -13.29 -24.92 -10.47
C GLN A 412 -14.76 -25.16 -10.11
N ILE A 413 -15.27 -26.36 -10.39
CA ILE A 413 -16.66 -26.73 -10.13
C ILE A 413 -16.92 -26.73 -8.61
N VAL A 414 -16.09 -27.39 -7.80
CA VAL A 414 -16.25 -27.45 -6.34
C VAL A 414 -16.21 -26.06 -5.72
N THR A 415 -15.28 -25.21 -6.14
CA THR A 415 -15.20 -23.82 -5.68
C THR A 415 -16.46 -23.02 -6.01
N ALA A 416 -17.02 -23.23 -7.19
CA ALA A 416 -18.26 -22.57 -7.61
C ALA A 416 -19.50 -23.05 -6.83
N HIS A 417 -19.43 -24.26 -6.24
CA HIS A 417 -20.43 -24.82 -5.31
C HIS A 417 -20.14 -24.45 -3.84
N HIS A 418 -19.27 -23.47 -3.59
CA HIS A 418 -18.84 -23.06 -2.24
C HIS A 418 -18.20 -24.17 -1.42
N GLY A 419 -17.69 -25.20 -2.09
CA GLY A 419 -17.01 -26.34 -1.50
C GLY A 419 -15.49 -26.20 -1.54
N GLU A 420 -14.82 -27.24 -1.03
CA GLU A 420 -13.38 -27.39 -1.01
C GLU A 420 -12.96 -28.76 -1.52
N VAL A 421 -11.87 -28.85 -2.27
CA VAL A 421 -11.24 -30.10 -2.71
C VAL A 421 -9.81 -30.13 -2.25
N GLU A 422 -9.41 -31.28 -1.67
CA GLU A 422 -8.06 -31.51 -1.14
C GLU A 422 -7.58 -32.95 -1.39
N VAL A 423 -6.27 -33.14 -1.28
CA VAL A 423 -5.68 -34.47 -1.13
C VAL A 423 -5.61 -34.77 0.37
N ALA A 424 -6.59 -35.51 0.88
CA ALA A 424 -6.72 -35.81 2.30
C ALA A 424 -5.63 -36.75 2.83
N ALA A 425 -5.15 -37.65 1.99
CA ALA A 425 -4.01 -38.52 2.28
C ALA A 425 -3.31 -38.92 0.98
N THR A 426 -1.99 -39.09 1.05
CA THR A 426 -1.17 -39.57 -0.07
C THR A 426 0.06 -40.31 0.46
N GLY A 427 0.55 -41.26 -0.32
CA GLY A 427 1.76 -42.03 0.03
C GLY A 427 1.91 -43.24 -0.88
N SER A 428 2.85 -44.13 -0.56
CA SER A 428 3.13 -45.38 -1.32
C SER A 428 1.97 -46.37 -1.37
N SER A 429 0.88 -46.13 -0.65
CA SER A 429 -0.33 -46.95 -0.66
C SER A 429 -1.51 -46.34 -1.41
N GLY A 430 -1.28 -45.22 -2.12
CA GLY A 430 -2.28 -44.51 -2.92
C GLY A 430 -2.58 -43.09 -2.44
N SER A 431 -3.64 -42.49 -3.01
CA SER A 431 -4.14 -41.18 -2.65
C SER A 431 -5.62 -41.20 -2.26
N ILE A 432 -6.03 -40.24 -1.46
CA ILE A 432 -7.43 -39.96 -1.13
C ILE A 432 -7.71 -38.51 -1.53
N PHE A 433 -8.59 -38.35 -2.50
CA PHE A 433 -9.15 -37.05 -2.89
C PHE A 433 -10.45 -36.85 -2.15
N ARG A 434 -10.58 -35.72 -1.45
CA ARG A 434 -11.76 -35.34 -0.68
C ARG A 434 -12.39 -34.08 -1.27
N VAL A 435 -13.69 -34.14 -1.52
CA VAL A 435 -14.54 -33.01 -1.89
C VAL A 435 -15.52 -32.77 -0.76
N SER A 436 -15.55 -31.56 -0.22
CA SER A 436 -16.46 -31.13 0.83
C SER A 436 -17.38 -30.04 0.32
N ILE A 437 -18.68 -30.23 0.37
CA ILE A 437 -19.70 -29.30 -0.11
C ILE A 437 -20.70 -29.03 1.00
N PRO A 438 -21.15 -27.77 1.21
CA PRO A 438 -22.23 -27.49 2.15
C PRO A 438 -23.47 -28.33 1.81
N GLY A 439 -24.01 -29.05 2.78
CA GLY A 439 -25.14 -29.94 2.56
C GLY A 439 -25.95 -30.14 3.83
N HIS A 440 -26.98 -30.98 3.73
CA HIS A 440 -27.83 -31.36 4.84
C HIS A 440 -28.31 -32.82 4.66
N GLU A 441 -28.73 -33.40 5.75
CA GLU A 441 -29.34 -34.73 5.79
C GLU A 441 -30.85 -34.55 5.93
N VAL A 442 -31.65 -35.29 5.13
CA VAL A 442 -33.11 -35.17 5.10
C VAL A 442 -33.78 -36.29 5.92
#